data_c90405211ef96fef65d415356eb61349
#
_entry.id   c90405211ef96fef65d415356eb61349
#
_cell.length_a   1.000
_cell.length_b   1.000
_cell.length_c   1.000
_cell.angle_alpha   90.00
_cell.angle_beta   90.00
_cell.angle_gamma   90.00
#
_symmetry.space_group_name_H-M   'P 1'
#
loop_
_entity.id
_entity.type
_entity.pdbx_description
1 polymer ?
#
loop_
_entity_poly.entity_id
_entity_poly.type
_entity_poly.pdbx_seq_one_letter_code
_entity_poly.pdbx_strand_id
1 'polypeptide(L)'
;MSKRVKLSVFGGVLLVLALVGTLTAMKGRNKAVEVRIESVQPRDLVASVTASGQVRPQMKVDLSSDITGKIVRLSVKEGQMVTKGQFLLQIDAQQAEANVQRNDAALAAARAQLAQARANYLQAQKSYERSAAIKKTNPQLISDEQMEQLRTAADVSRAQAEAAAHSVDQSSALLREARSSLGKTTIYAPMSGRVTRLNVENGETAIQGTLNKDAATLLTIADMSVLETKVKVDETDVARIAIGDSAVIQIDAFPDTTFLGRVTKISNSAVKTASAQSADQAVDYEVTIQLLNTPTET
;
A
#
# COMPACT_ATOMS: atom_id res chain seq x y z
N MET A 1 69.35 -84.98 -41.62
CA MET A 1 68.08 -84.54 -42.21
C MET A 1 68.34 -83.89 -43.56
N SER A 2 67.72 -84.45 -44.57
CA SER A 2 67.97 -84.05 -45.96
C SER A 2 67.47 -82.64 -46.25
N LYS A 3 68.17 -81.88 -47.13
CA LYS A 3 67.82 -80.49 -47.50
C LYS A 3 66.34 -80.29 -47.91
N ARG A 4 65.67 -81.35 -48.36
CA ARG A 4 64.27 -81.33 -48.80
C ARG A 4 63.28 -81.23 -47.62
N VAL A 5 63.62 -81.79 -46.44
CA VAL A 5 62.75 -81.70 -45.24
C VAL A 5 62.83 -80.31 -44.58
N LYS A 6 63.97 -79.64 -44.63
CA LYS A 6 64.11 -78.28 -44.14
C LYS A 6 63.32 -77.27 -44.99
N LEU A 7 63.24 -77.47 -46.29
CA LEU A 7 62.53 -76.63 -47.21
C LEU A 7 61.01 -76.76 -47.04
N SER A 8 60.50 -77.98 -46.82
CA SER A 8 59.06 -78.22 -46.55
C SER A 8 58.58 -77.65 -45.21
N VAL A 9 59.43 -77.72 -44.15
CA VAL A 9 59.12 -77.16 -42.87
C VAL A 9 59.12 -75.61 -42.92
N PHE A 10 60.11 -75.06 -43.70
CA PHE A 10 60.13 -73.58 -43.86
C PHE A 10 58.95 -73.09 -44.70
N GLY A 11 58.51 -73.79 -45.71
CA GLY A 11 57.31 -73.50 -46.51
C GLY A 11 56.02 -73.59 -45.68
N GLY A 12 55.92 -74.60 -44.78
CA GLY A 12 54.76 -74.75 -43.85
C GLY A 12 54.66 -73.62 -42.86
N VAL A 13 55.80 -73.20 -42.29
CA VAL A 13 55.80 -72.05 -41.32
C VAL A 13 55.42 -70.73 -42.02
N LEU A 14 55.89 -70.47 -43.24
CA LEU A 14 55.54 -69.31 -44.03
C LEU A 14 54.04 -69.27 -44.37
N LEU A 15 53.45 -70.44 -44.69
CA LEU A 15 52.04 -70.60 -45.01
C LEU A 15 51.13 -70.30 -43.76
N VAL A 16 51.57 -70.80 -42.60
CA VAL A 16 50.89 -70.55 -41.33
C VAL A 16 50.98 -69.06 -40.94
N LEU A 17 52.16 -68.44 -41.14
CA LEU A 17 52.31 -67.01 -40.87
C LEU A 17 51.46 -66.14 -41.83
N ALA A 18 51.37 -66.52 -43.11
CA ALA A 18 50.49 -65.85 -44.06
C ALA A 18 48.99 -66.00 -43.70
N LEU A 19 48.62 -67.21 -43.25
CA LEU A 19 47.22 -67.46 -42.82
C LEU A 19 46.86 -66.74 -41.56
N VAL A 20 47.77 -66.66 -40.57
CA VAL A 20 47.54 -65.84 -39.35
C VAL A 20 47.52 -64.36 -39.69
N GLY A 21 48.39 -63.89 -40.59
CA GLY A 21 48.40 -62.48 -41.03
C GLY A 21 47.10 -62.06 -41.75
N THR A 22 46.54 -62.95 -42.59
CA THR A 22 45.29 -62.68 -43.28
C THR A 22 44.09 -62.72 -42.32
N LEU A 23 44.06 -63.63 -41.36
CA LEU A 23 43.04 -63.75 -40.35
C LEU A 23 43.05 -62.53 -39.39
N THR A 24 44.23 -62.04 -39.01
CA THR A 24 44.34 -60.83 -38.19
C THR A 24 44.00 -59.58 -38.97
N ALA A 25 44.33 -59.46 -40.24
CA ALA A 25 43.97 -58.35 -41.12
C ALA A 25 42.42 -58.28 -41.38
N MET A 26 41.78 -59.46 -41.51
CA MET A 26 40.31 -59.52 -41.64
C MET A 26 39.59 -59.21 -40.36
N LYS A 27 40.16 -59.55 -39.20
CA LYS A 27 39.57 -59.27 -37.89
C LYS A 27 39.68 -57.79 -37.47
N GLY A 28 40.59 -57.00 -38.04
CA GLY A 28 40.79 -55.59 -37.80
C GLY A 28 39.89 -54.67 -38.64
N ARG A 29 39.16 -55.21 -39.64
CA ARG A 29 38.42 -54.36 -40.60
C ARG A 29 36.96 -54.08 -40.24
N ASN A 30 36.39 -54.75 -39.26
CA ASN A 30 35.02 -54.53 -38.84
C ASN A 30 34.98 -54.12 -37.35
N LYS A 31 35.56 -52.97 -36.99
CA LYS A 31 35.13 -52.26 -35.81
C LYS A 31 33.83 -51.56 -36.16
N ALA A 32 32.71 -52.21 -35.98
CA ALA A 32 31.43 -51.65 -36.00
C ALA A 32 31.42 -50.55 -34.86
N VAL A 33 31.25 -49.32 -35.21
CA VAL A 33 31.02 -48.24 -34.25
C VAL A 33 29.63 -48.49 -33.66
N GLU A 34 29.58 -48.85 -32.41
CA GLU A 34 28.31 -49.02 -31.68
C GLU A 34 27.66 -47.67 -31.54
N VAL A 35 26.69 -47.37 -32.38
CA VAL A 35 25.90 -46.15 -32.36
C VAL A 35 24.63 -46.44 -31.59
N ARG A 36 24.40 -45.69 -30.52
CA ARG A 36 23.18 -45.73 -29.78
C ARG A 36 22.14 -44.92 -30.56
N ILE A 37 21.16 -45.58 -31.12
CA ILE A 37 20.05 -44.93 -31.79
C ILE A 37 18.96 -44.72 -30.74
N GLU A 38 18.75 -43.46 -30.34
CA GLU A 38 17.59 -43.06 -29.55
C GLU A 38 16.54 -42.45 -30.51
N SER A 39 15.31 -42.91 -30.40
CA SER A 39 14.19 -42.27 -31.12
C SER A 39 13.91 -40.90 -30.54
N VAL A 40 14.00 -39.84 -31.33
CA VAL A 40 13.61 -38.49 -30.94
C VAL A 40 12.09 -38.47 -30.87
N GLN A 41 11.58 -38.33 -29.65
CA GLN A 41 10.16 -38.05 -29.43
C GLN A 41 9.94 -36.55 -29.34
N PRO A 42 8.87 -36.00 -29.92
CA PRO A 42 8.51 -34.61 -29.73
C PRO A 42 8.23 -34.38 -28.23
N ARG A 43 8.88 -33.39 -27.64
CA ARG A 43 8.72 -32.98 -26.25
C ARG A 43 8.32 -31.52 -26.21
N ASP A 44 7.29 -31.22 -25.48
CA ASP A 44 6.92 -29.84 -25.23
C ASP A 44 8.00 -29.17 -24.38
N LEU A 45 8.58 -28.09 -24.90
CA LEU A 45 9.55 -27.27 -24.19
C LEU A 45 8.77 -26.14 -23.51
N VAL A 46 8.73 -26.19 -22.20
CA VAL A 46 8.20 -25.07 -21.39
C VAL A 46 9.37 -24.11 -21.16
N ALA A 47 9.23 -22.89 -21.69
CA ALA A 47 10.16 -21.81 -21.36
C ALA A 47 9.87 -21.36 -19.93
N SER A 48 10.88 -21.43 -19.06
CA SER A 48 10.78 -20.94 -17.68
C SER A 48 11.70 -19.76 -17.47
N VAL A 49 11.20 -18.75 -16.75
CA VAL A 49 11.97 -17.59 -16.30
C VAL A 49 12.18 -17.72 -14.80
N THR A 50 13.42 -17.58 -14.36
CA THR A 50 13.78 -17.63 -12.93
C THR A 50 14.04 -16.22 -12.44
N ALA A 51 13.41 -15.82 -11.34
CA ALA A 51 13.58 -14.51 -10.75
C ALA A 51 13.57 -14.59 -9.24
N SER A 52 14.28 -13.68 -8.58
CA SER A 52 14.29 -13.54 -7.12
C SER A 52 13.41 -12.37 -6.68
N GLY A 53 12.83 -12.49 -5.48
CA GLY A 53 11.93 -11.46 -4.98
C GLY A 53 11.65 -11.58 -3.50
N GLN A 54 10.63 -10.85 -3.05
CA GLN A 54 10.22 -10.83 -1.65
C GLN A 54 8.72 -11.12 -1.54
N VAL A 55 8.38 -11.97 -0.58
CA VAL A 55 6.99 -12.22 -0.20
C VAL A 55 6.53 -11.08 0.71
N ARG A 56 5.36 -10.55 0.42
CA ARG A 56 4.73 -9.49 1.21
C ARG A 56 3.22 -9.65 1.24
N PRO A 57 2.53 -9.10 2.23
CA PRO A 57 1.08 -9.03 2.20
C PRO A 57 0.61 -8.13 1.05
N GLN A 58 -0.48 -8.51 0.39
CA GLN A 58 -1.08 -7.72 -0.68
C GLN A 58 -1.55 -6.35 -0.18
N MET A 59 -2.15 -6.33 1.00
CA MET A 59 -2.62 -5.10 1.64
C MET A 59 -1.88 -4.85 2.94
N LYS A 60 -1.24 -3.70 3.04
CA LYS A 60 -0.65 -3.19 4.27
C LYS A 60 -0.92 -1.70 4.41
N VAL A 61 -1.10 -1.24 5.62
CA VAL A 61 -1.27 0.18 5.95
C VAL A 61 -0.27 0.55 7.04
N ASP A 62 0.55 1.54 6.73
CA ASP A 62 1.46 2.16 7.68
C ASP A 62 0.70 3.31 8.35
N LEU A 63 0.52 3.23 9.66
CA LEU A 63 -0.16 4.22 10.46
C LEU A 63 0.86 5.19 11.04
N SER A 64 0.68 6.47 10.75
CA SER A 64 1.48 7.56 11.27
C SER A 64 0.62 8.50 12.12
N SER A 65 1.27 9.32 12.95
CA SER A 65 0.57 10.36 13.69
C SER A 65 0.39 11.62 12.84
N ASP A 66 -0.83 12.17 12.87
CA ASP A 66 -1.14 13.48 12.31
C ASP A 66 -0.82 14.64 13.25
N ILE A 67 -0.53 14.32 14.52
CA ILE A 67 -0.21 15.30 15.58
C ILE A 67 1.00 14.86 16.36
N THR A 68 1.72 15.80 16.94
CA THR A 68 2.81 15.52 17.87
C THR A 68 2.29 15.49 19.30
N GLY A 69 2.68 14.47 20.07
CA GLY A 69 2.30 14.34 21.48
C GLY A 69 2.77 13.04 22.11
N LYS A 70 2.68 12.94 23.41
CA LYS A 70 3.09 11.75 24.17
C LYS A 70 2.05 10.65 24.07
N ILE A 71 2.46 9.41 23.85
CA ILE A 71 1.58 8.23 23.86
C ILE A 71 1.25 7.91 25.32
N VAL A 72 -0.01 8.06 25.68
CA VAL A 72 -0.50 7.81 27.04
C VAL A 72 -1.08 6.41 27.20
N ARG A 73 -1.48 5.79 26.10
CA ARG A 73 -2.08 4.46 26.11
C ARG A 73 -1.77 3.73 24.80
N LEU A 74 -1.25 2.51 24.94
CA LEU A 74 -1.00 1.59 23.83
C LEU A 74 -1.68 0.27 24.17
N SER A 75 -2.64 -0.16 23.34
CA SER A 75 -3.49 -1.33 23.61
C SER A 75 -3.21 -2.52 22.72
N VAL A 76 -2.18 -2.44 21.87
CA VAL A 76 -1.84 -3.50 20.91
C VAL A 76 -0.37 -3.88 21.04
N LYS A 77 -0.07 -5.10 20.62
CA LYS A 77 1.30 -5.65 20.57
C LYS A 77 1.62 -6.08 19.14
N GLU A 78 2.91 -6.14 18.84
CA GLU A 78 3.37 -6.73 17.59
C GLU A 78 2.94 -8.20 17.48
N GLY A 79 2.51 -8.62 16.28
CA GLY A 79 1.96 -9.95 16.04
C GLY A 79 0.46 -10.10 16.35
N GLN A 80 -0.19 -9.15 17.02
CA GLN A 80 -1.58 -9.24 17.42
C GLN A 80 -2.52 -9.03 16.23
N MET A 81 -3.61 -9.83 16.17
CA MET A 81 -4.71 -9.59 15.24
C MET A 81 -5.60 -8.46 15.74
N VAL A 82 -5.96 -7.55 14.82
CA VAL A 82 -6.85 -6.41 15.10
C VAL A 82 -7.99 -6.39 14.09
N THR A 83 -9.14 -5.86 14.51
CA THR A 83 -10.30 -5.66 13.66
C THR A 83 -10.45 -4.20 13.26
N LYS A 84 -11.04 -3.94 12.11
CA LYS A 84 -11.33 -2.58 11.66
C LYS A 84 -12.13 -1.80 12.72
N GLY A 85 -11.68 -0.59 13.05
CA GLY A 85 -12.28 0.26 14.08
C GLY A 85 -11.84 -0.07 15.51
N GLN A 86 -10.97 -1.06 15.72
CA GLN A 86 -10.41 -1.37 17.04
C GLN A 86 -9.48 -0.25 17.49
N PHE A 87 -9.56 0.12 18.77
CA PHE A 87 -8.66 1.08 19.39
C PHE A 87 -7.23 0.52 19.46
N LEU A 88 -6.27 1.32 19.03
CA LEU A 88 -4.85 0.94 18.98
C LEU A 88 -4.03 1.68 20.03
N LEU A 89 -4.03 3.00 19.96
CA LEU A 89 -3.28 3.85 20.87
C LEU A 89 -3.92 5.21 21.02
N GLN A 90 -3.54 5.91 22.08
CA GLN A 90 -3.99 7.26 22.40
C GLN A 90 -2.79 8.16 22.68
N ILE A 91 -2.76 9.29 22.02
CA ILE A 91 -1.83 10.40 22.26
C ILE A 91 -2.49 11.33 23.30
N ASP A 92 -1.69 12.02 24.09
CA ASP A 92 -2.18 12.97 25.09
C ASP A 92 -3.14 13.99 24.47
N ALA A 93 -4.40 13.94 24.91
CA ALA A 93 -5.49 14.72 24.38
C ALA A 93 -5.73 16.03 25.16
N GLN A 94 -5.02 16.26 26.27
CA GLN A 94 -5.33 17.33 27.25
C GLN A 94 -5.40 18.71 26.59
N GLN A 95 -4.43 19.03 25.73
CA GLN A 95 -4.42 20.30 25.01
C GLN A 95 -5.54 20.40 23.95
N ALA A 96 -5.83 19.31 23.27
CA ALA A 96 -6.90 19.26 22.27
C ALA A 96 -8.28 19.37 22.92
N GLU A 97 -8.50 18.73 24.07
CA GLU A 97 -9.73 18.85 24.86
C GLU A 97 -9.93 20.27 25.36
N ALA A 98 -8.88 20.92 25.89
CA ALA A 98 -8.95 22.33 26.32
C ALA A 98 -9.29 23.25 25.13
N ASN A 99 -8.78 22.97 23.93
CA ASN A 99 -9.13 23.72 22.73
C ASN A 99 -10.60 23.53 22.34
N VAL A 100 -11.14 22.34 22.42
CA VAL A 100 -12.55 22.05 22.15
C VAL A 100 -13.43 22.83 23.15
N GLN A 101 -13.11 22.79 24.44
CA GLN A 101 -13.85 23.51 25.46
C GLN A 101 -13.84 25.03 25.22
N ARG A 102 -12.68 25.59 24.85
CA ARG A 102 -12.55 27.03 24.53
C ARG A 102 -13.42 27.45 23.34
N ASN A 103 -13.39 26.66 22.26
CA ASN A 103 -14.16 26.94 21.05
C ASN A 103 -15.66 26.69 21.28
N ASP A 104 -16.05 25.75 22.13
CA ASP A 104 -17.44 25.53 22.50
C ASP A 104 -18.00 26.73 23.29
N ALA A 105 -17.22 27.26 24.24
CA ALA A 105 -17.59 28.49 24.97
C ALA A 105 -17.68 29.70 24.01
N ALA A 106 -16.77 29.82 23.04
CA ALA A 106 -16.82 30.89 22.03
C ALA A 106 -18.09 30.80 21.17
N LEU A 107 -18.48 29.59 20.76
CA LEU A 107 -19.72 29.35 20.02
C LEU A 107 -20.95 29.71 20.86
N ALA A 108 -20.96 29.36 22.16
CA ALA A 108 -22.05 29.73 23.06
C ALA A 108 -22.18 31.26 23.18
N ALA A 109 -21.05 31.97 23.30
CA ALA A 109 -21.03 33.43 23.34
C ALA A 109 -21.57 34.06 22.03
N ALA A 110 -21.13 33.55 20.86
CA ALA A 110 -21.62 34.03 19.56
C ALA A 110 -23.14 33.78 19.40
N ARG A 111 -23.64 32.64 19.86
CA ARG A 111 -25.10 32.36 19.87
C ARG A 111 -25.88 33.32 20.74
N ALA A 112 -25.35 33.68 21.91
CA ALA A 112 -25.99 34.68 22.79
C ALA A 112 -26.03 36.08 22.12
N GLN A 113 -24.96 36.49 21.43
CA GLN A 113 -24.92 37.74 20.66
C GLN A 113 -25.94 37.71 19.50
N LEU A 114 -26.05 36.60 18.78
CA LEU A 114 -27.07 36.44 17.73
C LEU A 114 -28.50 36.57 18.31
N ALA A 115 -28.76 35.93 19.46
CA ALA A 115 -30.07 36.02 20.12
C ALA A 115 -30.39 37.45 20.48
N GLN A 116 -29.45 38.22 21.04
CA GLN A 116 -29.59 39.62 21.33
C GLN A 116 -29.86 40.47 20.07
N ALA A 117 -29.06 40.28 19.01
CA ALA A 117 -29.24 41.01 17.76
C ALA A 117 -30.60 40.71 17.11
N ARG A 118 -31.03 39.44 17.13
CA ARG A 118 -32.38 39.06 16.66
C ARG A 118 -33.51 39.70 17.47
N ALA A 119 -33.36 39.81 18.79
CA ALA A 119 -34.35 40.48 19.63
C ALA A 119 -34.45 41.97 19.27
N ASN A 120 -33.30 42.64 19.06
CA ASN A 120 -33.25 44.05 18.64
C ASN A 120 -33.91 44.25 17.28
N TYR A 121 -33.59 43.37 16.29
CA TYR A 121 -34.24 43.41 14.98
C TYR A 121 -35.74 43.20 15.08
N LEU A 122 -36.22 42.23 15.84
CA LEU A 122 -37.66 42.00 16.04
C LEU A 122 -38.37 43.21 16.67
N GLN A 123 -37.71 43.88 17.62
CA GLN A 123 -38.22 45.09 18.23
C GLN A 123 -38.35 46.25 17.22
N ALA A 124 -37.27 46.48 16.42
CA ALA A 124 -37.26 47.52 15.38
C ALA A 124 -38.30 47.25 14.30
N GLN A 125 -38.38 45.99 13.83
CA GLN A 125 -39.37 45.56 12.84
C GLN A 125 -40.81 45.79 13.32
N LYS A 126 -41.14 45.34 14.55
CA LYS A 126 -42.49 45.60 15.14
C LYS A 126 -42.82 47.07 15.29
N SER A 127 -41.82 47.91 15.59
CA SER A 127 -42.04 49.37 15.67
C SER A 127 -42.35 49.97 14.31
N TYR A 128 -41.61 49.56 13.25
CA TYR A 128 -41.88 49.94 11.87
C TYR A 128 -43.26 49.46 11.42
N GLU A 129 -43.63 48.20 11.63
CA GLU A 129 -44.91 47.60 11.24
C GLU A 129 -46.11 48.32 11.91
N ARG A 130 -46.01 48.61 13.21
CA ARG A 130 -47.06 49.39 13.92
C ARG A 130 -47.23 50.77 13.33
N SER A 131 -46.11 51.48 13.08
CA SER A 131 -46.17 52.83 12.53
C SER A 131 -46.70 52.85 11.11
N ALA A 132 -46.35 51.83 10.30
CA ALA A 132 -46.88 51.63 8.96
C ALA A 132 -48.39 51.36 8.96
N ALA A 133 -48.90 50.57 9.92
CA ALA A 133 -50.33 50.33 10.08
C ALA A 133 -51.08 51.62 10.48
N ILE A 134 -50.55 52.44 11.41
CA ILE A 134 -51.12 53.69 11.79
C ILE A 134 -51.13 54.66 10.59
N LYS A 135 -50.04 54.80 9.86
CA LYS A 135 -49.98 55.71 8.71
C LYS A 135 -50.96 55.31 7.61
N LYS A 136 -51.17 53.97 7.39
CA LYS A 136 -52.17 53.46 6.46
C LYS A 136 -53.60 53.91 6.84
N THR A 137 -53.90 53.97 8.14
CA THR A 137 -55.25 54.39 8.63
C THR A 137 -55.37 55.88 8.71
N ASN A 138 -54.36 56.63 9.17
CA ASN A 138 -54.32 58.09 9.30
C ASN A 138 -52.95 58.61 8.80
N PRO A 139 -52.87 59.03 7.49
CA PRO A 139 -51.60 59.46 6.89
C PRO A 139 -50.96 60.71 7.51
N GLN A 140 -51.72 61.53 8.23
CA GLN A 140 -51.24 62.77 8.86
C GLN A 140 -50.56 62.55 10.21
N LEU A 141 -50.70 61.37 10.83
CA LEU A 141 -50.18 61.14 12.18
C LEU A 141 -48.69 60.79 12.19
N ILE A 142 -48.14 60.31 11.03
CA ILE A 142 -46.74 59.90 10.93
C ILE A 142 -46.17 60.52 9.64
N SER A 143 -45.08 61.30 9.75
CA SER A 143 -44.38 61.88 8.63
C SER A 143 -43.63 60.81 7.78
N ASP A 144 -43.34 61.10 6.48
CA ASP A 144 -42.53 60.23 5.61
C ASP A 144 -41.12 60.07 6.16
N GLU A 145 -40.55 61.16 6.72
CA GLU A 145 -39.24 61.13 7.36
C GLU A 145 -39.21 60.19 8.55
N GLN A 146 -40.20 60.17 9.41
CA GLN A 146 -40.29 59.27 10.55
C GLN A 146 -40.45 57.83 10.15
N MET A 147 -41.16 57.53 9.04
CA MET A 147 -41.29 56.22 8.48
C MET A 147 -39.95 55.70 7.91
N GLU A 148 -39.22 56.57 7.21
CA GLU A 148 -37.90 56.24 6.67
C GLU A 148 -36.88 55.98 7.78
N GLN A 149 -36.90 56.75 8.88
CA GLN A 149 -36.06 56.49 10.06
C GLN A 149 -36.34 55.13 10.69
N LEU A 150 -37.62 54.76 10.86
CA LEU A 150 -37.98 53.44 11.42
C LEU A 150 -37.61 52.29 10.50
N ARG A 151 -37.75 52.50 9.19
CA ARG A 151 -37.32 51.51 8.20
C ARG A 151 -35.81 51.30 8.24
N THR A 152 -35.05 52.39 8.20
CA THR A 152 -33.59 52.35 8.30
C THR A 152 -33.13 51.69 9.59
N ALA A 153 -33.78 51.97 10.73
CA ALA A 153 -33.49 51.33 12.01
C ALA A 153 -33.74 49.81 11.97
N ALA A 154 -34.81 49.36 11.30
CA ALA A 154 -35.10 47.95 11.12
C ALA A 154 -34.07 47.27 10.17
N ASP A 155 -33.70 47.94 9.07
CA ASP A 155 -32.71 47.43 8.11
C ASP A 155 -31.32 47.34 8.74
N VAL A 156 -30.89 48.34 9.54
CA VAL A 156 -29.62 48.28 10.30
C VAL A 156 -29.63 47.14 11.31
N SER A 157 -30.72 47.00 12.08
CA SER A 157 -30.81 45.91 13.07
C SER A 157 -30.85 44.53 12.42
N ARG A 158 -31.42 44.42 11.23
CA ARG A 158 -31.39 43.20 10.42
C ARG A 158 -29.96 42.86 9.98
N ALA A 159 -29.23 43.85 9.44
CA ALA A 159 -27.83 43.64 9.04
C ALA A 159 -26.94 43.23 10.22
N GLN A 160 -27.20 43.80 11.42
CA GLN A 160 -26.50 43.38 12.65
C GLN A 160 -26.81 41.91 13.03
N ALA A 161 -28.09 41.50 12.91
CA ALA A 161 -28.46 40.10 13.18
C ALA A 161 -27.84 39.14 12.16
N GLU A 162 -27.76 39.52 10.89
CA GLU A 162 -27.07 38.75 9.85
C GLU A 162 -25.56 38.66 10.12
N ALA A 163 -24.90 39.76 10.49
CA ALA A 163 -23.49 39.75 10.89
C ALA A 163 -23.23 38.84 12.10
N ALA A 164 -24.11 38.89 13.11
CA ALA A 164 -24.03 38.01 14.27
C ALA A 164 -24.24 36.51 13.88
N ALA A 165 -25.10 36.23 12.88
CA ALA A 165 -25.28 34.88 12.37
C ALA A 165 -23.99 34.35 11.72
N HIS A 166 -23.30 35.15 10.91
CA HIS A 166 -22.00 34.77 10.33
C HIS A 166 -20.93 34.56 11.41
N SER A 167 -20.95 35.28 12.53
CA SER A 167 -20.06 35.04 13.66
C SER A 167 -20.32 33.68 14.32
N VAL A 168 -21.59 33.24 14.41
CA VAL A 168 -21.94 31.88 14.86
C VAL A 168 -21.39 30.83 13.90
N ASP A 169 -21.51 31.04 12.58
CA ASP A 169 -20.98 30.10 11.56
C ASP A 169 -19.47 30.00 11.67
N GLN A 170 -18.76 31.11 11.83
CA GLN A 170 -17.32 31.13 12.05
C GLN A 170 -16.92 30.34 13.31
N SER A 171 -17.57 30.64 14.46
CA SER A 171 -17.27 29.95 15.72
C SER A 171 -17.59 28.45 15.64
N SER A 172 -18.65 28.08 14.89
CA SER A 172 -18.99 26.66 14.66
C SER A 172 -17.94 25.93 13.82
N ALA A 173 -17.34 26.62 12.84
CA ALA A 173 -16.25 26.07 12.02
C ALA A 173 -14.99 25.83 12.86
N LEU A 174 -14.62 26.79 13.73
CA LEU A 174 -13.49 26.64 14.65
C LEU A 174 -13.69 25.46 15.64
N LEU A 175 -14.94 25.32 16.15
CA LEU A 175 -15.26 24.17 17.00
C LEU A 175 -15.13 22.84 16.25
N ARG A 176 -15.57 22.76 14.99
CA ARG A 176 -15.40 21.54 14.16
C ARG A 176 -13.92 21.21 13.95
N GLU A 177 -13.09 22.22 13.68
CA GLU A 177 -11.65 22.06 13.56
C GLU A 177 -11.01 21.51 14.84
N ALA A 178 -11.36 22.12 16.00
CA ALA A 178 -10.87 21.66 17.29
C ALA A 178 -11.29 20.21 17.59
N ARG A 179 -12.52 19.83 17.27
CA ARG A 179 -13.02 18.45 17.42
C ARG A 179 -12.32 17.47 16.48
N SER A 180 -12.03 17.89 15.24
CA SER A 180 -11.24 17.09 14.30
C SER A 180 -9.83 16.83 14.84
N SER A 181 -9.19 17.87 15.39
CA SER A 181 -7.87 17.74 16.02
C SER A 181 -7.90 16.82 17.25
N LEU A 182 -8.93 16.89 18.06
CA LEU A 182 -9.15 15.97 19.18
C LEU A 182 -9.34 14.52 18.67
N GLY A 183 -10.10 14.31 17.60
CA GLY A 183 -10.28 12.99 16.99
C GLY A 183 -8.96 12.34 16.54
N LYS A 184 -7.98 13.14 16.15
CA LYS A 184 -6.64 12.68 15.73
C LYS A 184 -5.74 12.22 16.89
N THR A 185 -6.12 12.49 18.14
CA THR A 185 -5.38 11.99 19.31
C THR A 185 -5.60 10.51 19.57
N THR A 186 -6.67 9.94 19.03
CA THR A 186 -7.01 8.52 19.21
C THR A 186 -6.91 7.80 17.87
N ILE A 187 -6.06 6.79 17.81
CA ILE A 187 -5.80 6.05 16.57
C ILE A 187 -6.51 4.71 16.62
N TYR A 188 -7.29 4.46 15.58
CA TYR A 188 -8.04 3.22 15.36
C TYR A 188 -7.52 2.47 14.13
N ALA A 189 -7.73 1.16 14.10
CA ALA A 189 -7.38 0.32 12.96
C ALA A 189 -8.26 0.66 11.73
N PRO A 190 -7.68 1.06 10.59
CA PRO A 190 -8.44 1.36 9.37
C PRO A 190 -8.93 0.11 8.66
N MET A 191 -8.28 -1.03 8.92
CA MET A 191 -8.59 -2.34 8.36
C MET A 191 -8.37 -3.44 9.39
N SER A 192 -8.97 -4.60 9.16
CA SER A 192 -8.65 -5.81 9.92
C SER A 192 -7.36 -6.43 9.40
N GLY A 193 -6.54 -7.00 10.27
CA GLY A 193 -5.26 -7.61 9.92
C GLY A 193 -4.39 -7.85 11.13
N ARG A 194 -3.13 -8.20 10.89
CA ARG A 194 -2.11 -8.42 11.93
C ARG A 194 -1.20 -7.19 12.03
N VAL A 195 -0.86 -6.79 13.25
CA VAL A 195 0.19 -5.78 13.50
C VAL A 195 1.54 -6.41 13.18
N THR A 196 2.14 -6.03 12.05
CA THR A 196 3.42 -6.60 11.59
C THR A 196 4.64 -5.82 12.09
N ARG A 197 4.44 -4.58 12.49
CA ARG A 197 5.48 -3.72 13.05
C ARG A 197 4.86 -2.76 14.06
N LEU A 198 5.53 -2.58 15.19
CA LEU A 198 5.19 -1.60 16.21
C LEU A 198 6.45 -0.81 16.55
N ASN A 199 6.52 0.45 16.13
CA ASN A 199 7.72 1.29 16.27
C ASN A 199 7.66 2.20 17.50
N VAL A 200 6.63 2.10 18.33
CA VAL A 200 6.42 3.02 19.45
C VAL A 200 6.07 2.28 20.73
N GLU A 201 6.44 2.87 21.85
CA GLU A 201 6.14 2.38 23.19
C GLU A 201 5.27 3.35 23.98
N ASN A 202 4.66 2.82 25.05
CA ASN A 202 3.87 3.66 25.96
C ASN A 202 4.79 4.66 26.68
N GLY A 203 4.43 5.93 26.61
CA GLY A 203 5.24 7.02 27.18
C GLY A 203 6.17 7.71 26.19
N GLU A 204 6.33 7.19 24.99
CA GLU A 204 7.12 7.79 23.92
C GLU A 204 6.37 8.93 23.23
N THR A 205 7.11 9.81 22.56
CA THR A 205 6.54 10.93 21.82
C THR A 205 6.32 10.57 20.36
N ALA A 206 5.06 10.52 19.93
CA ALA A 206 4.70 10.45 18.53
C ALA A 206 5.04 11.77 17.85
N ILE A 207 5.65 11.69 16.65
CA ILE A 207 6.04 12.86 15.84
C ILE A 207 5.16 12.88 14.59
N GLN A 208 4.70 14.08 14.22
CA GLN A 208 3.93 14.26 13.00
C GLN A 208 4.77 13.93 11.76
N GLY A 209 4.25 13.07 10.89
CA GLY A 209 4.94 12.60 9.70
C GLY A 209 4.89 13.57 8.52
N THR A 210 5.84 14.49 8.43
CA THR A 210 5.92 15.43 7.30
C THR A 210 7.15 15.27 6.43
N LEU A 211 8.32 14.91 6.98
CA LEU A 211 9.60 14.90 6.27
C LEU A 211 10.28 13.53 6.22
N ASN A 212 10.02 12.66 7.18
CA ASN A 212 10.59 11.31 7.21
C ASN A 212 9.48 10.30 7.56
N LYS A 213 8.96 9.67 6.51
CA LYS A 213 7.85 8.74 6.61
C LYS A 213 8.14 7.54 7.52
N ASP A 214 9.36 7.04 7.48
CA ASP A 214 9.75 5.87 8.27
C ASP A 214 9.83 6.17 9.77
N ALA A 215 10.32 7.37 10.13
CA ALA A 215 10.40 7.81 11.53
C ALA A 215 9.04 8.18 12.14
N ALA A 216 8.06 8.53 11.30
CA ALA A 216 6.73 8.91 11.74
C ALA A 216 5.75 7.72 11.80
N THR A 217 6.14 6.57 11.27
CA THR A 217 5.30 5.37 11.29
C THR A 217 5.23 4.81 12.71
N LEU A 218 4.03 4.81 13.30
CA LEU A 218 3.78 4.29 14.63
C LEU A 218 3.67 2.76 14.62
N LEU A 219 2.89 2.24 13.70
CA LEU A 219 2.71 0.80 13.52
C LEU A 219 2.24 0.48 12.08
N THR A 220 2.41 -0.77 11.68
CA THR A 220 1.96 -1.29 10.40
C THR A 220 0.96 -2.41 10.63
N ILE A 221 -0.19 -2.34 9.94
CA ILE A 221 -1.19 -3.41 9.91
C ILE A 221 -1.17 -4.02 8.51
N ALA A 222 -1.13 -5.35 8.43
CA ALA A 222 -1.15 -6.08 7.18
C ALA A 222 -2.19 -7.19 7.18
N ASP A 223 -2.84 -7.36 6.05
CA ASP A 223 -3.72 -8.50 5.81
C ASP A 223 -2.88 -9.68 5.32
N MET A 224 -2.78 -10.71 6.14
CA MET A 224 -2.00 -11.93 5.85
C MET A 224 -2.81 -12.99 5.10
N SER A 225 -4.09 -12.73 4.80
CA SER A 225 -4.94 -13.69 4.08
C SER A 225 -4.52 -13.87 2.62
N VAL A 226 -3.98 -12.81 2.01
CA VAL A 226 -3.50 -12.83 0.63
C VAL A 226 -2.05 -12.34 0.62
N LEU A 227 -1.16 -13.24 0.21
CA LEU A 227 0.26 -12.92 0.03
C LEU A 227 0.60 -12.76 -1.45
N GLU A 228 1.49 -11.86 -1.74
CA GLU A 228 2.06 -11.66 -3.07
C GLU A 228 3.59 -11.70 -3.01
N THR A 229 4.20 -12.20 -4.07
CA THR A 229 5.64 -12.13 -4.26
C THR A 229 5.94 -11.10 -5.33
N LYS A 230 6.76 -10.11 -5.01
CA LYS A 230 7.29 -9.16 -5.98
C LYS A 230 8.68 -9.60 -6.39
N VAL A 231 8.82 -9.96 -7.65
CA VAL A 231 10.07 -10.41 -8.24
C VAL A 231 10.60 -9.39 -9.25
N LYS A 232 11.92 -9.32 -9.37
CA LYS A 232 12.60 -8.54 -10.40
C LYS A 232 12.95 -9.44 -11.56
N VAL A 233 12.51 -9.07 -12.75
CA VAL A 233 12.73 -9.80 -13.98
C VAL A 233 13.44 -8.89 -14.97
N ASP A 234 14.44 -9.42 -15.64
CA ASP A 234 15.19 -8.72 -16.69
C ASP A 234 14.30 -8.35 -17.88
N GLU A 235 14.61 -7.27 -18.59
CA GLU A 235 13.88 -6.79 -19.77
C GLU A 235 13.79 -7.85 -20.86
N THR A 236 14.81 -8.69 -21.03
CA THR A 236 14.84 -9.75 -22.05
C THR A 236 13.88 -10.88 -21.77
N ASP A 237 13.59 -11.12 -20.50
CA ASP A 237 12.72 -12.22 -20.05
C ASP A 237 11.29 -11.78 -19.76
N VAL A 238 11.06 -10.51 -19.40
CA VAL A 238 9.71 -10.01 -19.11
C VAL A 238 8.78 -10.12 -20.31
N ALA A 239 9.31 -10.02 -21.54
CA ALA A 239 8.54 -10.14 -22.77
C ALA A 239 7.94 -11.56 -22.96
N ARG A 240 8.43 -12.56 -22.25
CA ARG A 240 7.95 -13.95 -22.28
C ARG A 240 6.90 -14.26 -21.22
N ILE A 241 6.64 -13.31 -20.31
CA ILE A 241 5.72 -13.49 -19.20
C ILE A 241 4.40 -12.81 -19.53
N ALA A 242 3.30 -13.50 -19.33
CA ALA A 242 1.95 -12.97 -19.48
C ALA A 242 1.21 -12.95 -18.15
N ILE A 243 0.26 -12.02 -18.02
CA ILE A 243 -0.66 -12.00 -16.89
C ILE A 243 -1.52 -13.27 -16.92
N GLY A 244 -1.56 -13.99 -15.80
CA GLY A 244 -2.25 -15.27 -15.67
C GLY A 244 -1.33 -16.48 -15.70
N ASP A 245 -0.05 -16.33 -16.05
CA ASP A 245 0.92 -17.41 -16.04
C ASP A 245 1.09 -18.01 -14.64
N SER A 246 1.32 -19.32 -14.61
CA SER A 246 1.58 -20.05 -13.37
C SER A 246 3.04 -19.91 -12.97
N ALA A 247 3.28 -19.68 -11.68
CA ALA A 247 4.61 -19.60 -11.10
C ALA A 247 4.77 -20.60 -9.95
N VAL A 248 5.97 -21.15 -9.84
CA VAL A 248 6.39 -21.98 -8.70
C VAL A 248 7.29 -21.14 -7.83
N ILE A 249 6.94 -20.95 -6.57
CA ILE A 249 7.65 -20.11 -5.62
C ILE A 249 8.27 -21.00 -4.56
N GLN A 250 9.56 -20.85 -4.37
CA GLN A 250 10.32 -21.45 -3.26
C GLN A 250 10.68 -20.36 -2.28
N ILE A 251 10.40 -20.59 -1.01
CA ILE A 251 10.67 -19.63 0.06
C ILE A 251 11.75 -20.22 0.95
N ASP A 252 12.82 -19.48 1.20
CA ASP A 252 13.98 -19.96 1.98
C ASP A 252 13.60 -20.38 3.41
N ALA A 253 12.55 -19.79 3.98
CA ALA A 253 12.03 -20.18 5.28
C ALA A 253 11.34 -21.56 5.30
N PHE A 254 10.94 -22.08 4.12
CA PHE A 254 10.24 -23.36 3.95
C PHE A 254 10.86 -24.15 2.80
N PRO A 255 12.09 -24.69 2.98
CA PRO A 255 12.86 -25.30 1.89
C PRO A 255 12.21 -26.55 1.26
N ASP A 256 11.40 -27.28 2.05
CA ASP A 256 10.73 -28.50 1.61
C ASP A 256 9.34 -28.26 1.01
N THR A 257 8.93 -27.00 0.88
CA THR A 257 7.58 -26.66 0.40
C THR A 257 7.64 -25.74 -0.82
N THR A 258 6.93 -26.11 -1.87
CA THR A 258 6.74 -25.27 -3.05
C THR A 258 5.35 -24.67 -3.04
N PHE A 259 5.27 -23.37 -3.27
CA PHE A 259 4.01 -22.64 -3.35
C PHE A 259 3.67 -22.36 -4.81
N LEU A 260 2.41 -22.53 -5.16
CA LEU A 260 1.90 -22.17 -6.48
C LEU A 260 1.41 -20.72 -6.45
N GLY A 261 1.77 -19.99 -7.47
CA GLY A 261 1.33 -18.61 -7.66
C GLY A 261 0.84 -18.35 -9.07
N ARG A 262 0.23 -17.19 -9.26
CA ARG A 262 -0.21 -16.70 -10.55
C ARG A 262 0.25 -15.27 -10.75
N VAL A 263 0.77 -14.96 -11.94
CA VAL A 263 1.14 -13.61 -12.32
C VAL A 263 -0.11 -12.74 -12.40
N THR A 264 -0.18 -11.71 -11.55
CA THR A 264 -1.34 -10.78 -11.49
C THR A 264 -1.03 -9.43 -12.10
N LYS A 265 0.24 -9.02 -12.06
CA LYS A 265 0.65 -7.71 -12.55
C LYS A 265 2.09 -7.73 -13.06
N ILE A 266 2.32 -7.06 -14.17
CA ILE A 266 3.64 -6.76 -14.72
C ILE A 266 3.77 -5.24 -14.73
N SER A 267 4.82 -4.70 -14.12
CA SER A 267 5.06 -3.25 -14.11
C SER A 267 5.44 -2.77 -15.51
N ASN A 268 4.82 -1.68 -15.96
CA ASN A 268 5.16 -1.05 -17.24
C ASN A 268 6.35 -0.07 -17.10
N SER A 269 6.88 0.09 -15.90
CA SER A 269 8.01 0.99 -15.60
C SER A 269 9.18 0.18 -15.09
N ALA A 270 10.35 0.41 -15.68
CA ALA A 270 11.58 -0.16 -15.18
C ALA A 270 11.93 0.37 -13.79
N VAL A 271 12.35 -0.51 -12.91
CA VAL A 271 12.83 -0.15 -11.57
C VAL A 271 14.30 0.24 -11.68
N LYS A 272 14.59 1.53 -11.70
CA LYS A 272 15.97 2.02 -11.61
C LYS A 272 16.47 1.84 -10.18
N THR A 273 17.47 1.01 -9.99
CA THR A 273 18.15 0.88 -8.69
C THR A 273 18.98 2.16 -8.46
N ALA A 274 18.69 2.91 -7.41
CA ALA A 274 19.26 4.24 -7.13
C ALA A 274 20.77 4.26 -6.76
N SER A 275 21.50 3.17 -6.95
CA SER A 275 22.87 3.03 -6.46
C SER A 275 23.86 2.60 -7.51
N ALA A 276 23.95 3.28 -8.67
CA ALA A 276 25.18 3.15 -9.48
C ALA A 276 25.32 4.26 -10.51
N GLN A 277 26.44 4.95 -10.46
CA GLN A 277 26.98 5.88 -11.45
C GLN A 277 27.62 5.16 -12.65
N SER A 278 27.16 4.00 -13.05
CA SER A 278 27.70 3.26 -14.20
C SER A 278 26.65 3.08 -15.29
N ALA A 279 27.05 3.36 -16.52
CA ALA A 279 26.22 3.44 -17.72
C ALA A 279 25.72 2.09 -18.26
N ASP A 280 25.92 1.00 -17.53
CA ASP A 280 25.55 -0.36 -17.96
C ASP A 280 24.62 -0.98 -16.89
N GLN A 281 23.41 -0.40 -16.74
CA GLN A 281 22.42 -0.90 -15.78
C GLN A 281 21.46 -1.84 -16.47
N ALA A 282 21.41 -3.08 -15.97
CA ALA A 282 20.31 -4.00 -16.28
C ALA A 282 18.97 -3.33 -15.92
N VAL A 283 18.05 -3.38 -16.85
CA VAL A 283 16.70 -2.83 -16.70
C VAL A 283 15.81 -3.93 -16.15
N ASP A 284 15.46 -3.82 -14.85
CA ASP A 284 14.59 -4.78 -14.21
C ASP A 284 13.13 -4.30 -14.23
N TYR A 285 12.22 -5.23 -14.46
CA TYR A 285 10.78 -5.01 -14.33
C TYR A 285 10.23 -5.73 -13.11
N GLU A 286 9.35 -5.06 -12.35
CA GLU A 286 8.69 -5.68 -11.20
C GLU A 286 7.49 -6.49 -11.68
N VAL A 287 7.51 -7.80 -11.41
CA VAL A 287 6.39 -8.72 -11.65
C VAL A 287 5.80 -9.12 -10.31
N THR A 288 4.48 -9.01 -10.19
CA THR A 288 3.74 -9.38 -8.98
C THR A 288 3.04 -10.72 -9.21
N ILE A 289 3.30 -11.66 -8.32
CA ILE A 289 2.76 -13.02 -8.35
C ILE A 289 1.95 -13.22 -7.07
N GLN A 290 0.66 -13.50 -7.20
CA GLN A 290 -0.19 -13.82 -6.07
C GLN A 290 -0.02 -15.28 -5.68
N LEU A 291 0.18 -15.58 -4.40
CA LEU A 291 0.20 -16.94 -3.88
C LEU A 291 -1.22 -17.51 -3.83
N LEU A 292 -1.39 -18.72 -4.36
CA LEU A 292 -2.67 -19.44 -4.34
C LEU A 292 -2.82 -20.30 -3.07
N ASN A 293 -1.70 -20.82 -2.55
CA ASN A 293 -1.66 -21.59 -1.33
C ASN A 293 -0.81 -20.81 -0.32
N THR A 294 -1.47 -20.08 0.57
CA THR A 294 -0.77 -19.46 1.71
C THR A 294 -0.37 -20.53 2.70
N PRO A 295 0.84 -20.48 3.29
CA PRO A 295 1.17 -21.33 4.41
C PRO A 295 0.18 -21.01 5.53
N THR A 296 -0.74 -21.93 5.79
CA THR A 296 -1.65 -21.83 6.94
C THR A 296 -0.77 -21.96 8.17
N GLU A 297 -0.78 -20.94 9.02
CA GLU A 297 -0.05 -20.93 10.29
C GLU A 297 -0.40 -22.19 11.09
N THR A 298 0.64 -22.95 11.42
CA THR A 298 0.61 -23.94 12.51
C THR A 298 0.96 -23.24 13.80
#